data_2862fe79fed45a1fc91c2a20c277a5e8
#
_entry.id   2862fe79fed45a1fc91c2a20c277a5e8
#
_cell.length_a   1.000
_cell.length_b   1.000
_cell.length_c   1.000
_cell.angle_alpha   90.00
_cell.angle_beta   90.00
_cell.angle_gamma   90.00
#
_symmetry.space_group_name_H-M   'P 1'
#
loop_
_entity.id
_entity.type
_entity.pdbx_description
1 polymer ?
#
loop_
_entity_poly.entity_id
_entity_poly.type
_entity_poly.pdbx_seq_one_letter_code
_entity_poly.pdbx_strand_id
1 'polypeptide(L)'
;GSALPGGGAAGWRLDRSVGGEKDAPRAPGACTAVSNAFGAMVEEAVQGAHVLGQLTMGMRNMYSKKEITTLADIKGQKIRVQATKTEDAHFPAYGTQTVHMPFGEVYTSLQTGVVNIAENGVNVYMANKHYEVAPVLSMTEHEANNNCIWVSDKTWKSLSAQEQGWVQAAADEVAKKEPALGLKLESDSAVKLKAMGVKVVDNVDKAGFMAAAKPIQDQMAKELGPQAVKILELGRHVK
;
A
#
# COMPACT_ATOMS: atom_id res chain seq x y z
N GLY A 1 17.28 11.91 -10.53
CA GLY A 1 16.47 10.79 -10.25
C GLY A 1 15.02 11.13 -10.49
N SER A 2 14.42 10.69 -11.61
CA SER A 2 13.00 10.78 -11.84
C SER A 2 12.30 9.82 -10.87
N ALA A 3 11.45 10.35 -10.00
CA ALA A 3 10.56 9.53 -9.19
C ALA A 3 9.69 8.69 -10.14
N LEU A 4 9.67 7.38 -9.93
CA LEU A 4 8.71 6.50 -10.58
C LEU A 4 7.31 7.02 -10.29
N PRO A 5 6.36 6.99 -11.24
CA PRO A 5 4.98 7.29 -10.94
C PRO A 5 4.55 6.34 -9.81
N GLY A 6 4.32 6.93 -8.63
CA GLY A 6 4.00 6.17 -7.44
C GLY A 6 2.84 5.24 -7.74
N GLY A 7 3.01 3.95 -7.44
CA GLY A 7 1.98 2.94 -7.62
C GLY A 7 0.74 3.35 -6.86
N GLY A 8 -0.13 4.07 -7.56
CA GLY A 8 -1.36 4.60 -7.02
C GLY A 8 -2.25 3.46 -6.62
N ALA A 9 -2.62 3.48 -5.40
CA ALA A 9 -3.55 2.60 -4.76
C ALA A 9 -4.86 2.46 -5.54
N ALA A 10 -4.95 1.42 -6.35
CA ALA A 10 -6.23 0.79 -6.50
C ALA A 10 -6.53 0.16 -5.14
N GLY A 11 -7.56 0.66 -4.43
CA GLY A 11 -7.89 0.17 -3.08
C GLY A 11 -8.25 -1.31 -3.12
N TRP A 12 -7.26 -2.14 -2.93
CA TRP A 12 -7.39 -3.58 -2.88
C TRP A 12 -7.85 -3.95 -1.48
N ARG A 13 -9.13 -4.21 -1.31
CA ARG A 13 -9.60 -4.90 -0.13
C ARG A 13 -9.13 -6.35 -0.17
N LEU A 14 -8.23 -6.68 0.73
CA LEU A 14 -8.25 -7.99 1.35
C LEU A 14 -9.41 -7.97 2.36
N ASP A 15 -10.55 -8.54 1.99
CA ASP A 15 -11.68 -8.67 2.92
C ASP A 15 -11.23 -9.48 4.13
N ARG A 16 -11.06 -8.81 5.27
CA ARG A 16 -10.80 -9.41 6.57
C ARG A 16 -12.09 -9.55 7.38
N SER A 17 -13.23 -9.73 6.75
CA SER A 17 -14.41 -10.24 7.46
C SER A 17 -14.19 -11.72 7.78
N VAL A 18 -13.17 -12.04 8.57
CA VAL A 18 -12.95 -13.39 9.10
C VAL A 18 -13.34 -13.41 10.57
N GLY A 19 -14.65 -13.37 10.75
CA GLY A 19 -15.31 -13.97 11.89
C GLY A 19 -16.19 -15.09 11.35
N GLY A 20 -15.65 -16.31 11.28
CA GLY A 20 -16.44 -17.53 11.07
C GLY A 20 -16.82 -17.82 9.61
N GLU A 21 -15.99 -18.50 8.89
CA GLU A 21 -16.26 -19.73 8.15
C GLU A 21 -15.05 -20.09 7.27
N LYS A 22 -14.70 -21.37 7.29
CA LYS A 22 -13.51 -21.92 6.69
C LYS A 22 -13.54 -21.84 5.15
N ASP A 23 -12.41 -21.39 4.58
CA ASP A 23 -11.88 -21.85 3.29
C ASP A 23 -12.84 -21.87 2.08
N ALA A 24 -13.26 -20.70 1.61
CA ALA A 24 -13.52 -20.60 0.18
C ALA A 24 -12.19 -20.28 -0.53
N PRO A 25 -11.65 -21.13 -1.42
CA PRO A 25 -10.46 -20.80 -2.18
C PRO A 25 -10.78 -19.59 -3.05
N ARG A 26 -10.11 -18.46 -2.80
CA ARG A 26 -10.10 -17.32 -3.73
C ARG A 26 -9.75 -17.89 -5.08
N ALA A 27 -10.53 -17.58 -6.11
CA ALA A 27 -10.29 -18.06 -7.46
C ALA A 27 -8.85 -17.69 -7.87
N PRO A 28 -7.93 -18.65 -7.99
CA PRO A 28 -6.51 -18.35 -8.21
C PRO A 28 -6.27 -17.54 -9.50
N GLY A 29 -7.17 -17.65 -10.46
CA GLY A 29 -7.06 -16.98 -11.75
C GLY A 29 -7.28 -15.46 -11.72
N ALA A 30 -8.13 -14.93 -10.85
CA ALA A 30 -8.41 -13.49 -10.83
C ALA A 30 -7.24 -12.69 -10.25
N CYS A 31 -6.63 -13.14 -9.17
CA CYS A 31 -5.46 -12.50 -8.58
C CYS A 31 -4.25 -12.57 -9.53
N THR A 32 -4.05 -13.69 -10.22
CA THR A 32 -2.98 -13.83 -11.22
C THR A 32 -3.21 -12.91 -12.42
N ALA A 33 -4.44 -12.79 -12.92
CA ALA A 33 -4.76 -11.90 -14.04
C ALA A 33 -4.50 -10.43 -13.70
N VAL A 34 -4.87 -10.00 -12.50
CA VAL A 34 -4.59 -8.65 -12.00
C VAL A 34 -3.09 -8.42 -11.87
N SER A 35 -2.36 -9.36 -11.26
CA SER A 35 -0.92 -9.27 -11.07
C SER A 35 -0.18 -9.14 -12.41
N ASN A 36 -0.52 -9.98 -13.39
CA ASN A 36 0.09 -9.94 -14.72
C ASN A 36 -0.24 -8.62 -15.46
N ALA A 37 -1.50 -8.15 -15.37
CA ALA A 37 -1.89 -6.89 -16.00
C ALA A 37 -1.16 -5.68 -15.38
N PHE A 38 -0.94 -5.71 -14.06
CA PHE A 38 -0.19 -4.67 -13.37
C PHE A 38 1.30 -4.70 -13.74
N GLY A 39 1.90 -5.88 -13.77
CA GLY A 39 3.30 -6.05 -14.20
C GLY A 39 3.55 -5.48 -15.61
N ALA A 40 2.68 -5.82 -16.57
CA ALA A 40 2.75 -5.31 -17.93
C ALA A 40 2.60 -3.77 -17.99
N MET A 41 1.68 -3.21 -17.19
CA MET A 41 1.51 -1.75 -17.11
C MET A 41 2.75 -1.06 -16.54
N VAL A 42 3.40 -1.64 -15.54
CA VAL A 42 4.63 -1.09 -14.96
C VAL A 42 5.77 -1.13 -15.98
N GLU A 43 5.94 -2.22 -16.72
CA GLU A 43 6.96 -2.34 -17.76
C GLU A 43 6.76 -1.32 -18.89
N GLU A 44 5.51 -1.06 -19.28
CA GLU A 44 5.19 -0.05 -20.28
C GLU A 44 5.47 1.37 -19.77
N ALA A 45 5.14 1.65 -18.50
CA ALA A 45 5.30 2.98 -17.90
C ALA A 45 6.74 3.29 -17.50
N VAL A 46 7.53 2.28 -17.16
CA VAL A 46 8.91 2.42 -16.64
C VAL A 46 9.91 1.88 -17.65
N GLN A 47 10.34 2.74 -18.56
CA GLN A 47 11.35 2.36 -19.54
C GLN A 47 12.65 1.94 -18.86
N GLY A 48 13.22 0.83 -19.31
CA GLY A 48 14.48 0.31 -18.80
C GLY A 48 14.36 -0.57 -17.55
N ALA A 49 13.15 -0.95 -17.16
CA ALA A 49 12.88 -1.90 -16.06
C ALA A 49 12.17 -3.15 -16.57
N HIS A 50 12.60 -4.31 -16.11
CA HIS A 50 11.95 -5.59 -16.32
C HIS A 50 11.35 -6.07 -14.98
N VAL A 51 10.04 -6.33 -14.95
CA VAL A 51 9.32 -6.72 -13.75
C VAL A 51 9.37 -8.24 -13.60
N LEU A 52 9.92 -8.70 -12.48
CA LEU A 52 10.06 -10.12 -12.15
C LEU A 52 8.90 -10.67 -11.33
N GLY A 53 8.21 -9.82 -10.57
CA GLY A 53 7.11 -10.24 -9.71
C GLY A 53 6.58 -9.12 -8.83
N GLN A 54 5.58 -9.44 -8.02
CA GLN A 54 4.94 -8.50 -7.11
C GLN A 54 4.95 -9.03 -5.69
N LEU A 55 5.06 -8.11 -4.75
CA LEU A 55 5.06 -8.36 -3.31
C LEU A 55 3.97 -7.50 -2.65
N THR A 56 3.50 -7.91 -1.47
CA THR A 56 2.64 -7.09 -0.64
C THR A 56 3.23 -6.90 0.74
N MET A 57 3.23 -5.67 1.22
CA MET A 57 3.62 -5.34 2.60
C MET A 57 2.40 -5.12 3.51
N GLY A 58 1.25 -5.67 3.13
CA GLY A 58 -0.01 -5.50 3.85
C GLY A 58 -0.73 -4.20 3.53
N MET A 59 -1.54 -3.74 4.48
CA MET A 59 -2.35 -2.53 4.33
C MET A 59 -1.71 -1.34 5.03
N ARG A 60 -1.82 -0.17 4.40
CA ARG A 60 -1.38 1.10 5.00
C ARG A 60 -2.46 1.62 5.93
N ASN A 61 -2.02 2.13 7.07
CA ASN A 61 -2.85 2.60 8.16
C ASN A 61 -2.36 3.96 8.64
N MET A 62 -3.26 4.79 9.14
CA MET A 62 -2.90 6.09 9.68
C MET A 62 -2.47 5.97 11.15
N TYR A 63 -1.46 6.74 11.54
CA TYR A 63 -1.04 6.86 12.93
C TYR A 63 -0.80 8.30 13.33
N SER A 64 -1.16 8.60 14.59
CA SER A 64 -1.13 9.96 15.13
C SER A 64 -1.09 9.95 16.67
N LYS A 65 -1.17 11.14 17.28
CA LYS A 65 -1.34 11.28 18.74
C LYS A 65 -2.80 11.12 19.20
N LYS A 66 -3.76 11.07 18.25
CA LYS A 66 -5.20 10.96 18.53
C LYS A 66 -5.79 9.82 17.72
N GLU A 67 -6.94 9.32 18.18
CA GLU A 67 -7.70 8.31 17.43
C GLU A 67 -8.26 8.89 16.13
N ILE A 68 -8.25 8.07 15.10
CA ILE A 68 -8.88 8.33 13.80
C ILE A 68 -9.88 7.21 13.57
N THR A 69 -11.15 7.52 13.62
CA THR A 69 -12.26 6.59 13.41
C THR A 69 -13.08 6.94 12.18
N THR A 70 -13.11 8.22 11.80
CA THR A 70 -13.86 8.75 10.67
C THR A 70 -13.06 9.82 9.93
N LEU A 71 -13.52 10.22 8.74
CA LEU A 71 -12.97 11.35 8.00
C LEU A 71 -13.04 12.68 8.76
N ALA A 72 -14.02 12.85 9.66
CA ALA A 72 -14.15 14.06 10.47
C ALA A 72 -12.95 14.27 11.40
N ASP A 73 -12.34 13.18 11.89
CA ASP A 73 -11.21 13.23 12.83
C ASP A 73 -9.92 13.76 12.18
N ILE A 74 -9.82 13.66 10.86
CA ILE A 74 -8.63 14.08 10.10
C ILE A 74 -8.83 15.37 9.33
N LYS A 75 -10.03 15.91 9.31
CA LYS A 75 -10.35 17.12 8.55
C LYS A 75 -9.47 18.30 8.98
N GLY A 76 -8.78 18.91 8.00
CA GLY A 76 -7.86 20.03 8.21
C GLY A 76 -6.54 19.66 8.89
N GLN A 77 -6.32 18.39 9.25
CA GLN A 77 -5.06 17.94 9.83
C GLN A 77 -3.96 17.84 8.76
N LYS A 78 -2.73 18.09 9.17
CA LYS A 78 -1.55 17.89 8.32
C LYS A 78 -1.12 16.45 8.34
N ILE A 79 -1.11 15.82 7.16
CA ILE A 79 -0.62 14.45 6.98
C ILE A 79 0.65 14.44 6.14
N ARG A 80 1.65 13.68 6.58
CA ARG A 80 2.82 13.40 5.76
C ARG A 80 2.46 12.38 4.69
N VAL A 81 2.81 12.71 3.46
CA VAL A 81 2.63 11.82 2.30
C VAL A 81 3.92 11.76 1.47
N GLN A 82 3.98 10.82 0.53
CA GLN A 82 4.99 10.79 -0.51
C GLN A 82 4.66 11.85 -1.57
N ALA A 83 5.66 12.37 -2.25
CA ALA A 83 5.46 13.38 -3.30
C ALA A 83 5.00 12.71 -4.61
N THR A 84 3.76 12.25 -4.66
CA THR A 84 3.15 11.63 -5.83
C THR A 84 1.81 12.29 -6.16
N LYS A 85 1.46 12.33 -7.46
CA LYS A 85 0.17 12.88 -7.91
C LYS A 85 -1.02 12.16 -7.27
N THR A 86 -0.88 10.87 -7.03
CA THR A 86 -1.95 10.06 -6.43
C THR A 86 -2.21 10.48 -4.99
N GLU A 87 -1.15 10.63 -4.19
CA GLU A 87 -1.27 11.07 -2.80
C GLU A 87 -1.79 12.50 -2.70
N ASP A 88 -1.36 13.39 -3.63
CA ASP A 88 -1.83 14.77 -3.73
C ASP A 88 -3.30 14.90 -4.13
N ALA A 89 -3.86 13.90 -4.77
CA ALA A 89 -5.29 13.85 -5.07
C ALA A 89 -6.09 13.14 -3.96
N HIS A 90 -5.54 12.07 -3.40
CA HIS A 90 -6.21 11.16 -2.49
C HIS A 90 -6.43 11.78 -1.11
N PHE A 91 -5.38 12.27 -0.46
CA PHE A 91 -5.47 12.76 0.91
C PHE A 91 -6.26 14.07 1.06
N PRO A 92 -6.21 15.04 0.13
CA PRO A 92 -7.13 16.17 0.15
C PRO A 92 -8.60 15.77 -0.01
N ALA A 93 -8.91 14.68 -0.74
CA ALA A 93 -10.28 14.15 -0.81
C ALA A 93 -10.77 13.63 0.54
N TYR A 94 -9.88 13.24 1.43
CA TYR A 94 -10.18 12.93 2.83
C TYR A 94 -10.32 14.18 3.72
N GLY A 95 -10.06 15.37 3.17
CA GLY A 95 -10.13 16.64 3.89
C GLY A 95 -8.86 17.01 4.63
N THR A 96 -7.74 16.36 4.39
CA THR A 96 -6.42 16.65 5.01
C THR A 96 -5.61 17.66 4.20
N GLN A 97 -4.54 18.16 4.81
CA GLN A 97 -3.51 18.95 4.18
C GLN A 97 -2.24 18.11 4.00
N THR A 98 -1.82 17.87 2.77
CA THR A 98 -0.62 17.07 2.46
C THR A 98 0.66 17.86 2.75
N VAL A 99 1.64 17.18 3.33
CA VAL A 99 2.99 17.71 3.55
C VAL A 99 3.99 16.67 3.03
N HIS A 100 4.78 17.04 2.03
CA HIS A 100 5.80 16.19 1.45
C HIS A 100 7.10 16.28 2.25
N MET A 101 7.66 15.13 2.57
CA MET A 101 8.99 15.04 3.17
C MET A 101 9.60 13.65 2.97
N PRO A 102 10.94 13.53 2.96
CA PRO A 102 11.62 12.25 2.98
C PRO A 102 11.19 11.39 4.16
N PHE A 103 11.18 10.07 3.96
CA PHE A 103 10.71 9.13 5.00
C PHE A 103 11.50 9.24 6.31
N GLY A 104 12.81 9.50 6.24
CA GLY A 104 13.66 9.65 7.42
C GLY A 104 13.31 10.84 8.32
N GLU A 105 12.52 11.80 7.83
CA GLU A 105 12.09 12.99 8.59
C GLU A 105 10.76 12.79 9.32
N VAL A 106 10.04 11.69 9.06
CA VAL A 106 8.69 11.45 9.58
C VAL A 106 8.65 11.41 11.10
N TYR A 107 9.60 10.70 11.72
CA TYR A 107 9.67 10.59 13.19
C TYR A 107 9.76 11.98 13.84
N THR A 108 10.74 12.78 13.42
CA THR A 108 10.96 14.12 13.98
C THR A 108 9.79 15.06 13.70
N SER A 109 9.18 14.96 12.52
CA SER A 109 8.04 15.80 12.13
C SER A 109 6.77 15.49 12.93
N LEU A 110 6.53 14.22 13.26
CA LEU A 110 5.48 13.81 14.20
C LEU A 110 5.78 14.27 15.64
N GLN A 111 7.04 14.13 16.06
CA GLN A 111 7.48 14.53 17.40
C GLN A 111 7.25 16.01 17.63
N THR A 112 7.71 16.86 16.70
CA THR A 112 7.65 18.32 16.77
C THR A 112 6.28 18.90 16.39
N GLY A 113 5.39 18.09 15.81
CA GLY A 113 4.07 18.53 15.39
C GLY A 113 4.04 19.30 14.06
N VAL A 114 5.10 19.21 13.25
CA VAL A 114 5.10 19.72 11.86
C VAL A 114 4.00 19.04 11.06
N VAL A 115 3.79 17.73 11.29
CA VAL A 115 2.63 16.96 10.84
C VAL A 115 1.91 16.33 12.03
N ASN A 116 0.61 16.13 11.89
CA ASN A 116 -0.24 15.52 12.91
C ASN A 116 -0.41 14.02 12.68
N ILE A 117 -0.35 13.61 11.43
CA ILE A 117 -0.65 12.26 10.95
C ILE A 117 0.47 11.82 10.01
N ALA A 118 0.82 10.56 10.08
CA ALA A 118 1.51 9.86 9.01
C ALA A 118 0.83 8.50 8.78
N GLU A 119 1.24 7.79 7.73
CA GLU A 119 0.61 6.56 7.33
C GLU A 119 1.65 5.57 6.80
N ASN A 120 1.45 4.29 7.03
CA ASN A 120 2.24 3.19 6.47
C ASN A 120 1.67 1.83 6.90
N GLY A 121 2.30 0.74 6.46
CA GLY A 121 2.05 -0.60 6.99
C GLY A 121 2.43 -0.73 8.48
N VAL A 122 1.73 -1.59 9.19
CA VAL A 122 1.91 -1.81 10.64
C VAL A 122 3.36 -2.20 11.00
N ASN A 123 3.96 -3.05 10.17
CA ASN A 123 5.35 -3.49 10.32
C ASN A 123 6.35 -2.34 10.15
N VAL A 124 6.11 -1.44 9.19
CA VAL A 124 6.96 -0.26 8.95
C VAL A 124 6.85 0.74 10.11
N TYR A 125 5.63 1.00 10.59
CA TYR A 125 5.36 1.83 11.75
C TYR A 125 6.11 1.31 12.99
N MET A 126 6.07 -0.01 13.24
CA MET A 126 6.77 -0.64 14.34
C MET A 126 8.29 -0.59 14.17
N ALA A 127 8.81 -0.97 12.99
CA ALA A 127 10.25 -1.05 12.74
C ALA A 127 10.96 0.31 12.84
N ASN A 128 10.28 1.40 12.46
CA ASN A 128 10.80 2.76 12.54
C ASN A 128 10.44 3.47 13.85
N LYS A 129 9.87 2.76 14.81
CA LYS A 129 9.51 3.27 16.14
C LYS A 129 8.61 4.51 16.14
N HIS A 130 7.84 4.70 15.07
CA HIS A 130 6.91 5.84 14.98
C HIS A 130 5.88 5.85 16.11
N TYR A 131 5.63 4.69 16.76
CA TYR A 131 4.76 4.56 17.92
C TYR A 131 5.23 5.37 19.14
N GLU A 132 6.52 5.70 19.25
CA GLU A 132 7.04 6.53 20.34
C GLU A 132 6.53 7.97 20.26
N VAL A 133 6.27 8.48 19.08
CA VAL A 133 5.87 9.88 18.81
C VAL A 133 4.43 10.03 18.33
N ALA A 134 3.82 8.93 17.86
CA ALA A 134 2.44 8.81 17.40
C ALA A 134 1.84 7.49 17.93
N PRO A 135 1.47 7.41 19.22
CA PRO A 135 1.15 6.15 19.90
C PRO A 135 -0.24 5.58 19.60
N VAL A 136 -0.96 6.16 18.66
CA VAL A 136 -2.27 5.66 18.21
C VAL A 136 -2.16 5.21 16.76
N LEU A 137 -2.41 3.93 16.52
CA LEU A 137 -2.51 3.31 15.20
C LEU A 137 -3.98 3.05 14.88
N SER A 138 -4.53 3.76 13.92
CA SER A 138 -5.90 3.57 13.45
C SER A 138 -5.91 2.72 12.18
N MET A 139 -6.58 1.57 12.24
CA MET A 139 -6.60 0.56 11.18
C MET A 139 -7.51 1.00 10.02
N THR A 140 -7.11 2.08 9.37
CA THR A 140 -7.86 2.68 8.25
C THR A 140 -7.86 1.80 7.01
N GLU A 141 -6.80 1.02 6.81
CA GLU A 141 -6.61 0.12 5.66
C GLU A 141 -6.96 0.82 4.33
N HIS A 142 -6.58 2.09 4.23
CA HIS A 142 -6.97 2.97 3.14
C HIS A 142 -6.21 2.70 1.83
N GLU A 143 -5.09 1.98 1.93
CA GLU A 143 -4.23 1.68 0.78
C GLU A 143 -3.55 0.32 0.95
N ALA A 144 -3.43 -0.44 -0.15
CA ALA A 144 -2.61 -1.65 -0.20
C ALA A 144 -1.16 -1.27 -0.52
N ASN A 145 -0.22 -1.77 0.30
CA ASN A 145 1.20 -1.51 0.12
C ASN A 145 1.82 -2.57 -0.81
N ASN A 146 1.69 -2.36 -2.11
CA ASN A 146 2.21 -3.26 -3.13
C ASN A 146 3.58 -2.79 -3.64
N ASN A 147 4.47 -3.75 -3.86
CA ASN A 147 5.80 -3.51 -4.40
C ASN A 147 6.06 -4.42 -5.61
N CYS A 148 6.96 -4.00 -6.48
CA CYS A 148 7.45 -4.82 -7.59
C CYS A 148 8.88 -5.26 -7.31
N ILE A 149 9.18 -6.52 -7.64
CA ILE A 149 10.55 -6.98 -7.85
C ILE A 149 10.90 -6.64 -9.29
N TRP A 150 11.95 -5.89 -9.50
CA TRP A 150 12.38 -5.50 -10.84
C TRP A 150 13.90 -5.48 -10.98
N VAL A 151 14.35 -5.63 -12.19
CA VAL A 151 15.77 -5.54 -12.58
C VAL A 151 15.90 -4.54 -13.73
N SER A 152 17.03 -3.85 -13.84
CA SER A 152 17.24 -2.99 -15.00
C SER A 152 17.29 -3.83 -16.28
N ASP A 153 16.72 -3.34 -17.36
CA ASP A 153 16.79 -3.95 -18.68
C ASP A 153 18.23 -4.24 -19.10
N LYS A 154 19.15 -3.32 -18.77
CA LYS A 154 20.58 -3.49 -19.06
C LYS A 154 21.13 -4.74 -18.39
N THR A 155 20.83 -4.93 -17.11
CA THR A 155 21.26 -6.12 -16.37
C THR A 155 20.57 -7.37 -16.92
N TRP A 156 19.24 -7.31 -17.10
CA TRP A 156 18.47 -8.44 -17.61
C TRP A 156 18.98 -8.95 -18.96
N LYS A 157 19.22 -8.04 -19.89
CA LYS A 157 19.76 -8.35 -21.24
C LYS A 157 21.22 -8.82 -21.24
N SER A 158 21.97 -8.57 -20.16
CA SER A 158 23.35 -9.07 -20.01
C SER A 158 23.43 -10.51 -19.48
N LEU A 159 22.31 -11.03 -18.93
CA LEU A 159 22.21 -12.40 -18.45
C LEU A 159 21.97 -13.37 -19.61
N SER A 160 22.58 -14.56 -19.53
CA SER A 160 22.22 -15.68 -20.40
C SER A 160 20.77 -16.13 -20.14
N ALA A 161 20.18 -16.82 -21.09
CA ALA A 161 18.83 -17.37 -20.94
C ALA A 161 18.70 -18.29 -19.71
N GLN A 162 19.75 -19.01 -19.38
CA GLN A 162 19.78 -19.87 -18.18
C GLN A 162 19.76 -19.04 -16.90
N GLU A 163 20.55 -17.97 -16.80
CA GLU A 163 20.58 -17.06 -15.65
C GLU A 163 19.27 -16.30 -15.50
N GLN A 164 18.69 -15.82 -16.60
CA GLN A 164 17.35 -15.22 -16.59
C GLN A 164 16.32 -16.21 -16.04
N GLY A 165 16.37 -17.48 -16.45
CA GLY A 165 15.49 -18.53 -15.92
C GLY A 165 15.64 -18.74 -14.42
N TRP A 166 16.86 -18.70 -13.89
CA TRP A 166 17.10 -18.84 -12.45
C TRP A 166 16.59 -17.63 -11.66
N VAL A 167 16.84 -16.42 -12.15
CA VAL A 167 16.38 -15.18 -11.52
C VAL A 167 14.85 -15.13 -11.51
N GLN A 168 14.20 -15.46 -12.63
CA GLN A 168 12.74 -15.49 -12.70
C GLN A 168 12.16 -16.55 -11.77
N ALA A 169 12.69 -17.77 -11.74
CA ALA A 169 12.21 -18.82 -10.86
C ALA A 169 12.32 -18.45 -9.37
N ALA A 170 13.42 -17.77 -8.98
CA ALA A 170 13.57 -17.27 -7.62
C ALA A 170 12.54 -16.17 -7.29
N ALA A 171 12.28 -15.25 -8.22
CA ALA A 171 11.28 -14.20 -8.05
C ALA A 171 9.86 -14.79 -7.95
N ASP A 172 9.53 -15.76 -8.78
CA ASP A 172 8.23 -16.46 -8.76
C ASP A 172 8.00 -17.18 -7.42
N GLU A 173 9.04 -17.81 -6.88
CA GLU A 173 8.97 -18.48 -5.57
C GLU A 173 8.72 -17.47 -4.45
N VAL A 174 9.40 -16.33 -4.48
CA VAL A 174 9.20 -15.26 -3.50
C VAL A 174 7.81 -14.66 -3.64
N ALA A 175 7.39 -14.29 -4.85
CA ALA A 175 6.08 -13.70 -5.10
C ALA A 175 4.92 -14.63 -4.69
N LYS A 176 5.12 -15.95 -4.74
CA LYS A 176 4.14 -16.93 -4.28
C LYS A 176 4.05 -17.05 -2.77
N LYS A 177 5.18 -16.93 -2.06
CA LYS A 177 5.27 -17.16 -0.60
C LYS A 177 5.10 -15.88 0.23
N GLU A 178 5.59 -14.76 -0.29
CA GLU A 178 5.68 -13.50 0.44
C GLU A 178 4.33 -12.96 0.91
N PRO A 179 3.21 -13.00 0.14
CA PRO A 179 1.95 -12.44 0.60
C PRO A 179 1.45 -13.02 1.93
N ALA A 180 1.61 -14.32 2.12
CA ALA A 180 1.24 -14.97 3.39
C ALA A 180 2.16 -14.55 4.54
N LEU A 181 3.46 -14.41 4.26
CA LEU A 181 4.45 -13.93 5.24
C LEU A 181 4.22 -12.46 5.59
N GLY A 182 3.95 -11.61 4.60
CA GLY A 182 3.67 -10.18 4.81
C GLY A 182 2.43 -9.96 5.68
N LEU A 183 1.33 -10.66 5.39
CA LEU A 183 0.10 -10.60 6.19
C LEU A 183 0.32 -11.12 7.62
N LYS A 184 1.10 -12.20 7.77
CA LYS A 184 1.46 -12.70 9.10
C LYS A 184 2.30 -11.70 9.87
N LEU A 185 3.30 -11.10 9.25
CA LEU A 185 4.16 -10.09 9.88
C LEU A 185 3.35 -8.86 10.31
N GLU A 186 2.39 -8.42 9.51
CA GLU A 186 1.48 -7.32 9.84
C GLU A 186 0.65 -7.65 11.09
N SER A 187 0.04 -8.84 11.12
CA SER A 187 -0.74 -9.34 12.26
C SER A 187 0.12 -9.47 13.54
N ASP A 188 1.29 -10.09 13.43
CA ASP A 188 2.21 -10.26 14.57
C ASP A 188 2.69 -8.89 15.10
N SER A 189 2.93 -7.93 14.21
CA SER A 189 3.33 -6.57 14.57
C SER A 189 2.22 -5.83 15.30
N ALA A 190 0.97 -5.97 14.88
CA ALA A 190 -0.18 -5.37 15.57
C ALA A 190 -0.33 -5.93 17.00
N VAL A 191 -0.15 -7.24 17.19
CA VAL A 191 -0.18 -7.88 18.51
C VAL A 191 0.95 -7.34 19.40
N LYS A 192 2.17 -7.26 18.88
CA LYS A 192 3.33 -6.72 19.63
C LYS A 192 3.12 -5.26 20.02
N LEU A 193 2.61 -4.43 19.11
CA LEU A 193 2.33 -3.02 19.40
C LEU A 193 1.30 -2.85 20.50
N LYS A 194 0.20 -3.66 20.50
CA LYS A 194 -0.77 -3.68 21.60
C LYS A 194 -0.10 -4.05 22.95
N ALA A 195 0.77 -5.06 22.95
CA ALA A 195 1.53 -5.47 24.15
C ALA A 195 2.51 -4.39 24.66
N MET A 196 3.00 -3.53 23.76
CA MET A 196 3.88 -2.39 24.09
C MET A 196 3.11 -1.14 24.54
N GLY A 197 1.77 -1.21 24.65
CA GLY A 197 0.93 -0.09 25.07
C GLY A 197 0.50 0.86 23.96
N VAL A 198 0.75 0.53 22.69
CA VAL A 198 0.24 1.29 21.56
C VAL A 198 -1.27 1.08 21.45
N LYS A 199 -2.01 2.17 21.32
CA LYS A 199 -3.45 2.11 21.12
C LYS A 199 -3.75 1.77 19.66
N VAL A 200 -4.23 0.55 19.42
CA VAL A 200 -4.69 0.12 18.10
C VAL A 200 -6.22 0.28 18.03
N VAL A 201 -6.69 1.09 17.08
CA VAL A 201 -8.10 1.41 16.86
C VAL A 201 -8.60 0.61 15.67
N ASP A 202 -9.43 -0.40 15.94
CA ASP A 202 -9.95 -1.32 14.91
C ASP A 202 -11.33 -0.87 14.37
N ASN A 203 -12.08 -0.04 15.10
CA ASN A 203 -13.44 0.41 14.76
C ASN A 203 -13.45 1.67 13.87
N VAL A 204 -12.76 1.62 12.75
CA VAL A 204 -12.69 2.71 11.78
C VAL A 204 -13.80 2.59 10.74
N ASP A 205 -14.41 3.72 10.36
CA ASP A 205 -15.38 3.81 9.25
C ASP A 205 -14.68 3.66 7.88
N LYS A 206 -14.25 2.45 7.59
CA LYS A 206 -13.59 2.14 6.31
C LYS A 206 -14.48 2.43 5.10
N ALA A 207 -15.80 2.34 5.27
CA ALA A 207 -16.74 2.61 4.19
C ALA A 207 -16.74 4.09 3.79
N GLY A 208 -16.67 5.00 4.77
CA GLY A 208 -16.52 6.43 4.52
C GLY A 208 -15.23 6.78 3.80
N PHE A 209 -14.10 6.20 4.24
CA PHE A 209 -12.80 6.36 3.55
C PHE A 209 -12.85 5.85 2.10
N MET A 210 -13.43 4.67 1.88
CA MET A 210 -13.60 4.11 0.53
C MET A 210 -14.48 4.97 -0.37
N ALA A 211 -15.59 5.48 0.15
CA ALA A 211 -16.49 6.33 -0.60
C ALA A 211 -15.81 7.63 -1.07
N ALA A 212 -15.00 8.24 -0.21
CA ALA A 212 -14.21 9.42 -0.55
C ALA A 212 -13.08 9.14 -1.56
N ALA A 213 -12.44 7.96 -1.49
CA ALA A 213 -11.38 7.56 -2.39
C ALA A 213 -11.87 7.20 -3.80
N LYS A 214 -13.09 6.64 -3.91
CA LYS A 214 -13.61 6.08 -5.18
C LYS A 214 -13.54 7.04 -6.37
N PRO A 215 -14.02 8.31 -6.30
CA PRO A 215 -13.92 9.24 -7.42
C PRO A 215 -12.49 9.52 -7.85
N ILE A 216 -11.56 9.58 -6.90
CA ILE A 216 -10.13 9.80 -7.18
C ILE A 216 -9.53 8.59 -7.90
N GLN A 217 -9.85 7.38 -7.46
CA GLN A 217 -9.42 6.15 -8.12
C GLN A 217 -9.92 6.09 -9.57
N ASP A 218 -11.20 6.43 -9.79
CA ASP A 218 -11.81 6.44 -11.13
C ASP A 218 -11.14 7.48 -12.04
N GLN A 219 -10.83 8.66 -11.52
CA GLN A 219 -10.13 9.71 -12.26
C GLN A 219 -8.69 9.28 -12.59
N MET A 220 -7.93 8.84 -11.60
CA MET A 220 -6.53 8.44 -11.78
C MET A 220 -6.39 7.26 -12.74
N ALA A 221 -7.30 6.28 -12.68
CA ALA A 221 -7.30 5.17 -13.63
C ALA A 221 -7.52 5.64 -15.08
N LYS A 222 -8.43 6.61 -15.30
CA LYS A 222 -8.65 7.20 -16.63
C LYS A 222 -7.41 7.96 -17.13
N GLU A 223 -6.75 8.72 -16.27
CA GLU A 223 -5.52 9.47 -16.59
C GLU A 223 -4.36 8.54 -16.93
N LEU A 224 -4.24 7.39 -16.25
CA LEU A 224 -3.24 6.36 -16.51
C LEU A 224 -3.54 5.50 -17.74
N GLY A 225 -4.77 5.55 -18.24
CA GLY A 225 -5.16 4.90 -19.49
C GLY A 225 -5.96 3.60 -19.35
N PRO A 226 -6.29 2.97 -20.48
CA PRO A 226 -7.25 1.85 -20.52
C PRO A 226 -6.82 0.62 -19.70
N GLN A 227 -5.52 0.35 -19.60
CA GLN A 227 -5.02 -0.77 -18.80
C GLN A 227 -5.27 -0.54 -17.31
N ALA A 228 -5.04 0.67 -16.80
CA ALA A 228 -5.32 1.02 -15.42
C ALA A 228 -6.82 0.92 -15.09
N VAL A 229 -7.69 1.36 -16.00
CA VAL A 229 -9.15 1.18 -15.86
C VAL A 229 -9.50 -0.29 -15.74
N LYS A 230 -8.97 -1.13 -16.63
CA LYS A 230 -9.19 -2.58 -16.59
C LYS A 230 -8.72 -3.22 -15.29
N ILE A 231 -7.55 -2.82 -14.80
CA ILE A 231 -7.00 -3.32 -13.53
C ILE A 231 -7.90 -2.92 -12.36
N LEU A 232 -8.35 -1.65 -12.32
CA LEU A 232 -9.25 -1.16 -11.30
C LEU A 232 -10.57 -1.93 -11.29
N GLU A 233 -11.16 -2.20 -12.46
CA GLU A 233 -12.38 -2.99 -12.59
C GLU A 233 -12.16 -4.44 -12.12
N LEU A 234 -11.10 -5.09 -12.57
CA LEU A 234 -10.75 -6.44 -12.12
C LEU A 234 -10.61 -6.49 -10.59
N GLY A 235 -9.92 -5.50 -10.01
CA GLY A 235 -9.74 -5.44 -8.55
C GLY A 235 -11.04 -5.28 -7.78
N ARG A 236 -11.98 -4.51 -8.29
CA ARG A 236 -13.31 -4.32 -7.68
C ARG A 236 -14.19 -5.57 -7.73
N HIS A 237 -13.90 -6.50 -8.63
CA HIS A 237 -14.63 -7.77 -8.80
C HIS A 237 -13.97 -8.96 -8.08
N VAL A 238 -12.79 -8.80 -7.52
CA VAL A 238 -12.16 -9.82 -6.67
C VAL A 238 -12.88 -9.86 -5.32
N LYS A 239 -13.64 -10.93 -5.10
CA LYS A 239 -14.35 -11.21 -3.84
C LYS A 239 -13.46 -11.98 -2.87
#